data_abbfac49381a9f4731b8232a1ba491e2
#
_entry.id   abbfac49381a9f4731b8232a1ba491e2
#
_cell.length_a   1.000
_cell.length_b   1.000
_cell.length_c   1.000
_cell.angle_alpha   90.00
_cell.angle_beta   90.00
_cell.angle_gamma   90.00
#
_symmetry.space_group_name_H-M   'P 1'
#
loop_
_entity.id
_entity.type
_entity.pdbx_description
1 polymer ?
#
loop_
_entity_poly.entity_id
_entity_poly.type
_entity_poly.pdbx_seq_one_letter_code
_entity_poly.pdbx_strand_id
1 'polypeptide(L)'
;MGDLSLDTAVHGSEGRYHGDLSDEWEIWGPNGGYLASVALRAVAAESRFVRPASLSCHFLSGAAFGPVDLDVVHLRRAKRAESLRVTMTQTERKVLEALVWMIDTAQGLHHDYAPMPDAPTPSGLPSTEELTDEPRSKRYSFFTNVEERPTSWIDDWEHREPGEPRMASWFRFRPVATFDDLVVDACRSLILMDTLEWPAAVRAYSGQLPWVAPSLDLSVRFHRFEPDCEWLLSDTTAAIATDGLIGGAASVWSATNRLLASGGEQMLCRPVPPPA
;
A
#
# COMPACT_ATOMS: atom_id res chain seq x y z
N MET A 1 7.89 -4.28 16.09
CA MET A 1 6.82 -3.36 15.62
C MET A 1 7.51 -2.18 14.99
N GLY A 2 7.30 -2.00 13.70
CA GLY A 2 7.91 -0.95 12.90
C GLY A 2 7.29 0.42 13.15
N ASP A 3 8.03 1.45 12.71
CA ASP A 3 7.56 2.84 12.68
C ASP A 3 7.56 3.33 11.22
N LEU A 4 6.40 3.69 10.68
CA LEU A 4 6.27 4.06 9.28
C LEU A 4 7.22 5.20 8.87
N SER A 5 7.37 6.22 9.72
CA SER A 5 8.22 7.37 9.43
C SER A 5 9.71 7.01 9.41
N LEU A 6 10.12 6.15 10.33
CA LEU A 6 11.52 5.70 10.45
C LEU A 6 11.87 4.66 9.40
N ASP A 7 10.99 3.66 9.22
CA ASP A 7 11.26 2.52 8.33
C ASP A 7 11.13 2.88 6.83
N THR A 8 10.48 4.01 6.50
CA THR A 8 10.46 4.54 5.13
C THR A 8 11.49 5.64 4.89
N ALA A 9 12.28 6.00 5.91
CA ALA A 9 13.27 7.07 5.81
C ALA A 9 14.38 6.72 4.81
N VAL A 10 14.83 7.72 4.07
CA VAL A 10 15.95 7.60 3.14
C VAL A 10 16.99 8.68 3.43
N HIS A 11 18.24 8.40 3.12
CA HIS A 11 19.37 9.30 3.33
C HIS A 11 20.14 9.48 2.01
N GLY A 12 20.52 10.70 1.69
CA GLY A 12 21.26 11.01 0.48
C GLY A 12 20.93 12.38 -0.09
N SER A 13 21.40 12.67 -1.29
CA SER A 13 21.18 13.91 -2.02
C SER A 13 21.54 13.76 -3.49
N GLU A 14 21.23 14.78 -4.30
CA GLU A 14 21.63 14.86 -5.70
C GLU A 14 21.19 13.63 -6.53
N GLY A 15 19.95 13.19 -6.29
CA GLY A 15 19.35 12.05 -6.98
C GLY A 15 19.81 10.67 -6.50
N ARG A 16 20.68 10.58 -5.48
CA ARG A 16 21.18 9.32 -4.94
C ARG A 16 20.80 9.19 -3.47
N TYR A 17 20.03 8.17 -3.17
CA TYR A 17 19.52 7.91 -1.84
C TYR A 17 19.76 6.46 -1.44
N HIS A 18 19.78 6.21 -0.14
CA HIS A 18 19.88 4.89 0.47
C HIS A 18 18.77 4.74 1.50
N GLY A 19 18.20 3.56 1.58
CA GLY A 19 17.23 3.15 2.58
C GLY A 19 17.59 1.77 3.15
N ASP A 20 16.88 1.36 4.18
CA ASP A 20 17.03 0.05 4.79
C ASP A 20 15.63 -0.58 4.93
N LEU A 21 15.38 -1.68 4.22
CA LEU A 21 14.09 -2.34 4.23
C LEU A 21 13.93 -3.17 5.51
N SER A 22 13.02 -2.73 6.37
CA SER A 22 12.72 -3.37 7.66
C SER A 22 11.86 -4.61 7.47
N ASP A 23 12.19 -5.69 8.17
CA ASP A 23 11.44 -6.95 8.22
C ASP A 23 10.10 -6.83 9.00
N GLU A 24 9.90 -5.72 9.68
CA GLU A 24 8.62 -5.40 10.32
C GLU A 24 7.48 -5.23 9.30
N TRP A 25 7.77 -4.99 8.01
CA TRP A 25 6.79 -4.81 6.93
C TRP A 25 6.64 -6.05 6.03
N GLU A 26 6.81 -7.24 6.60
CA GLU A 26 6.74 -8.50 5.87
C GLU A 26 5.30 -8.98 5.63
N ILE A 27 4.99 -9.30 4.34
CA ILE A 27 3.90 -10.16 3.86
C ILE A 27 4.45 -11.00 2.72
N TRP A 28 5.00 -12.19 2.89
CA TRP A 28 5.75 -12.99 1.89
C TRP A 28 7.11 -12.41 1.46
N GLY A 29 7.54 -11.32 2.05
CA GLY A 29 8.66 -10.46 1.77
C GLY A 29 8.26 -9.02 2.05
N PRO A 30 9.08 -8.01 1.76
CA PRO A 30 8.69 -6.62 1.92
C PRO A 30 7.40 -6.32 1.15
N ASN A 31 6.37 -5.77 1.84
CA ASN A 31 5.10 -5.37 1.22
C ASN A 31 5.35 -4.38 0.08
N GLY A 32 4.65 -4.52 -1.05
CA GLY A 32 4.87 -3.68 -2.23
C GLY A 32 4.52 -2.20 -2.00
N GLY A 33 3.45 -1.93 -1.25
CA GLY A 33 3.11 -0.56 -0.84
C GLY A 33 4.16 0.08 0.07
N TYR A 34 4.84 -0.72 0.90
CA TYR A 34 6.00 -0.29 1.68
C TYR A 34 7.21 0.03 0.78
N LEU A 35 7.54 -0.82 -0.20
CA LEU A 35 8.59 -0.53 -1.18
C LEU A 35 8.30 0.76 -1.96
N ALA A 36 7.05 0.93 -2.41
CA ALA A 36 6.60 2.14 -3.09
C ALA A 36 6.68 3.39 -2.17
N SER A 37 6.47 3.22 -0.86
CA SER A 37 6.61 4.27 0.14
C SER A 37 8.06 4.73 0.30
N VAL A 38 9.02 3.81 0.39
CA VAL A 38 10.46 4.13 0.42
C VAL A 38 10.87 4.87 -0.86
N ALA A 39 10.38 4.43 -2.02
CA ALA A 39 10.62 5.10 -3.30
C ALA A 39 10.01 6.51 -3.34
N LEU A 40 8.78 6.69 -2.82
CA LEU A 40 8.14 8.00 -2.72
C LEU A 40 8.92 8.96 -1.80
N ARG A 41 9.47 8.46 -0.69
CA ARG A 41 10.31 9.26 0.24
C ARG A 41 11.56 9.78 -0.46
N ALA A 42 12.23 8.97 -1.28
CA ALA A 42 13.39 9.40 -2.06
C ALA A 42 13.02 10.48 -3.09
N VAL A 43 11.89 10.31 -3.79
CA VAL A 43 11.38 11.32 -4.72
C VAL A 43 11.04 12.63 -4.01
N ALA A 44 10.41 12.56 -2.84
CA ALA A 44 10.07 13.76 -2.07
C ALA A 44 11.30 14.50 -1.55
N ALA A 45 12.37 13.78 -1.18
CA ALA A 45 13.64 14.38 -0.77
C ALA A 45 14.36 15.12 -1.92
N GLU A 46 14.13 14.71 -3.18
CA GLU A 46 14.69 15.35 -4.37
C GLU A 46 13.81 16.48 -4.92
N SER A 47 12.48 16.37 -4.73
CA SER A 47 11.52 17.33 -5.25
C SER A 47 11.45 18.60 -4.40
N ARG A 48 11.23 19.75 -5.05
CA ARG A 48 10.90 21.00 -4.34
C ARG A 48 9.43 21.04 -3.85
N PHE A 49 8.60 20.08 -4.24
CA PHE A 49 7.20 19.98 -3.84
C PHE A 49 7.02 18.84 -2.84
N VAL A 50 6.15 19.01 -1.87
CA VAL A 50 5.89 18.06 -0.79
C VAL A 50 4.63 17.24 -1.00
N ARG A 51 3.86 17.52 -2.07
CA ARG A 51 2.57 16.87 -2.32
C ARG A 51 2.66 15.91 -3.50
N PRO A 52 2.60 14.60 -3.29
CA PRO A 52 2.44 13.65 -4.38
C PRO A 52 1.03 13.77 -5.00
N ALA A 53 0.95 13.71 -6.33
CA ALA A 53 -0.31 13.65 -7.06
C ALA A 53 -0.60 12.23 -7.56
N SER A 54 0.44 11.52 -7.99
CA SER A 54 0.32 10.12 -8.39
C SER A 54 1.67 9.40 -8.31
N LEU A 55 1.59 8.10 -8.11
CA LEU A 55 2.71 7.17 -8.24
C LEU A 55 2.26 5.99 -9.11
N SER A 56 3.12 5.55 -10.02
CA SER A 56 2.94 4.30 -10.75
C SER A 56 4.27 3.57 -10.77
N CYS A 57 4.31 2.33 -10.29
CA CYS A 57 5.52 1.54 -10.26
C CYS A 57 5.33 0.13 -10.81
N HIS A 58 6.44 -0.47 -11.27
CA HIS A 58 6.55 -1.88 -11.59
C HIS A 58 7.48 -2.56 -10.58
N PHE A 59 7.07 -3.71 -10.09
CA PHE A 59 7.88 -4.59 -9.26
C PHE A 59 8.67 -5.54 -10.18
N LEU A 60 9.96 -5.28 -10.34
CA LEU A 60 10.80 -5.95 -11.35
C LEU A 60 11.43 -7.23 -10.82
N SER A 61 11.65 -7.30 -9.52
CA SER A 61 12.13 -8.51 -8.84
C SER A 61 11.78 -8.48 -7.37
N GLY A 62 11.74 -9.65 -6.72
CA GLY A 62 11.55 -9.72 -5.27
C GLY A 62 12.69 -8.99 -4.53
N ALA A 63 12.31 -8.21 -3.52
CA ALA A 63 13.25 -7.58 -2.59
C ALA A 63 13.55 -8.51 -1.42
N ALA A 64 14.72 -8.32 -0.80
CA ALA A 64 15.04 -8.84 0.51
C ALA A 64 15.07 -7.68 1.53
N PHE A 65 14.97 -8.00 2.82
CA PHE A 65 15.18 -7.02 3.88
C PHE A 65 16.64 -6.57 3.92
N GLY A 66 16.87 -5.33 4.37
CA GLY A 66 18.19 -4.72 4.42
C GLY A 66 18.38 -3.57 3.43
N PRO A 67 19.64 -3.17 3.17
CA PRO A 67 19.95 -1.95 2.44
C PRO A 67 19.50 -1.98 0.97
N VAL A 68 19.04 -0.81 0.50
CA VAL A 68 18.67 -0.53 -0.90
C VAL A 68 19.22 0.80 -1.35
N ASP A 69 19.53 0.90 -2.64
CA ASP A 69 19.93 2.13 -3.29
C ASP A 69 18.76 2.65 -4.15
N LEU A 70 18.58 3.97 -4.17
CA LEU A 70 17.54 4.65 -4.94
C LEU A 70 18.15 5.76 -5.78
N ASP A 71 18.01 5.63 -7.10
CA ASP A 71 18.39 6.66 -8.05
C ASP A 71 17.16 7.43 -8.51
N VAL A 72 17.13 8.75 -8.26
CA VAL A 72 16.03 9.65 -8.60
C VAL A 72 16.43 10.58 -9.73
N VAL A 73 15.64 10.62 -10.78
CA VAL A 73 15.89 11.44 -11.97
C VAL A 73 14.69 12.32 -12.28
N HIS A 74 14.91 13.62 -12.45
CA HIS A 74 13.89 14.51 -12.97
C HIS A 74 13.63 14.26 -14.44
N LEU A 75 12.39 13.92 -14.79
CA LEU A 75 11.91 13.82 -16.16
C LEU A 75 11.38 15.15 -16.65
N ARG A 76 10.74 15.91 -15.76
CA ARG A 76 10.21 17.24 -16.06
C ARG A 76 10.21 18.12 -14.82
N ARG A 77 10.61 19.36 -14.99
CA ARG A 77 10.44 20.45 -14.01
C ARG A 77 9.56 21.53 -14.62
N ALA A 78 8.43 21.81 -14.00
CA ALA A 78 7.51 22.88 -14.39
C ALA A 78 7.16 23.74 -13.17
N LYS A 79 6.56 24.90 -13.39
CA LYS A 79 6.29 25.88 -12.32
C LYS A 79 5.52 25.30 -11.12
N ARG A 80 4.58 24.37 -11.37
CA ARG A 80 3.66 23.82 -10.36
C ARG A 80 3.65 22.31 -10.27
N ALA A 81 4.51 21.63 -11.04
CA ALA A 81 4.57 20.17 -11.03
C ALA A 81 5.95 19.69 -11.47
N GLU A 82 6.38 18.59 -10.92
CA GLU A 82 7.57 17.84 -11.32
C GLU A 82 7.20 16.38 -11.56
N SER A 83 7.77 15.82 -12.61
CA SER A 83 7.73 14.39 -12.85
C SER A 83 9.11 13.83 -12.59
N LEU A 84 9.19 12.84 -11.71
CA LEU A 84 10.43 12.17 -11.35
C LEU A 84 10.28 10.67 -11.58
N ARG A 85 11.40 10.04 -11.94
CA ARG A 85 11.55 8.60 -11.95
C ARG A 85 12.47 8.20 -10.81
N VAL A 86 12.11 7.15 -10.09
CA VAL A 86 12.97 6.51 -9.10
C VAL A 86 13.17 5.06 -9.45
N THR A 87 14.42 4.60 -9.37
CA THR A 87 14.81 3.19 -9.53
C THR A 87 15.37 2.72 -8.20
N MET A 88 14.76 1.69 -7.60
CA MET A 88 15.27 1.01 -6.41
C MET A 88 16.08 -0.20 -6.86
N THR A 89 17.30 -0.33 -6.32
CA THR A 89 18.23 -1.39 -6.64
C THR A 89 18.73 -2.06 -5.36
N GLN A 90 18.86 -3.37 -5.38
CA GLN A 90 19.44 -4.16 -4.30
C GLN A 90 20.43 -5.16 -4.89
N THR A 91 21.69 -5.14 -4.43
CA THR A 91 22.74 -6.04 -4.95
C THR A 91 22.81 -6.04 -6.48
N GLU A 92 22.88 -4.86 -7.10
CA GLU A 92 22.94 -4.62 -8.55
C GLU A 92 21.68 -5.04 -9.34
N ARG A 93 20.66 -5.57 -8.68
CA ARG A 93 19.40 -5.97 -9.30
C ARG A 93 18.31 -4.92 -9.07
N LYS A 94 17.62 -4.50 -10.12
CA LYS A 94 16.47 -3.61 -10.00
C LYS A 94 15.33 -4.34 -9.30
N VAL A 95 14.84 -3.74 -8.23
CA VAL A 95 13.69 -4.22 -7.45
C VAL A 95 12.41 -3.55 -7.93
N LEU A 96 12.45 -2.22 -8.06
CA LEU A 96 11.29 -1.41 -8.40
C LEU A 96 11.72 -0.26 -9.30
N GLU A 97 10.85 0.13 -10.23
CA GLU A 97 10.96 1.40 -10.96
C GLU A 97 9.63 2.13 -10.91
N ALA A 98 9.63 3.40 -10.47
CA ALA A 98 8.42 4.20 -10.33
C ALA A 98 8.51 5.55 -11.03
N LEU A 99 7.34 6.04 -11.45
CA LEU A 99 7.10 7.39 -11.95
C LEU A 99 6.19 8.12 -10.97
N VAL A 100 6.62 9.30 -10.52
CA VAL A 100 5.90 10.08 -9.52
C VAL A 100 5.68 11.50 -10.02
N TRP A 101 4.46 12.00 -9.89
CA TRP A 101 4.17 13.42 -10.00
C TRP A 101 4.12 14.06 -8.62
N MET A 102 4.98 15.07 -8.43
CA MET A 102 4.94 15.96 -7.27
C MET A 102 4.39 17.31 -7.69
N ILE A 103 3.52 17.90 -6.89
CA ILE A 103 2.81 19.13 -7.27
C ILE A 103 2.79 20.18 -6.15
N ASP A 104 2.64 21.44 -6.56
CA ASP A 104 2.20 22.53 -5.70
C ASP A 104 0.67 22.61 -5.69
N THR A 105 0.10 23.12 -4.59
CA THR A 105 -1.33 23.41 -4.51
C THR A 105 -1.72 24.54 -5.45
N ALA A 106 -2.86 24.43 -6.07
CA ALA A 106 -3.37 25.45 -7.01
C ALA A 106 -4.86 25.67 -6.85
N GLN A 107 -5.32 26.87 -7.19
CA GLN A 107 -6.75 27.12 -7.38
C GLN A 107 -7.21 26.42 -8.66
N GLY A 108 -8.44 25.87 -8.63
CA GLY A 108 -9.00 25.15 -9.76
C GLY A 108 -10.45 24.74 -9.50
N LEU A 109 -10.89 23.74 -10.25
CA LEU A 109 -12.20 23.12 -10.02
C LEU A 109 -12.25 22.47 -8.65
N HIS A 110 -13.41 22.56 -8.00
CA HIS A 110 -13.66 21.93 -6.71
C HIS A 110 -15.02 21.23 -6.73
N HIS A 111 -14.99 19.90 -6.67
CA HIS A 111 -16.16 19.04 -6.49
C HIS A 111 -15.74 17.70 -5.90
N ASP A 112 -16.66 17.04 -5.25
CA ASP A 112 -16.50 15.70 -4.69
C ASP A 112 -17.83 14.95 -4.82
N TYR A 113 -17.84 13.93 -5.66
CA TYR A 113 -18.97 13.02 -5.87
C TYR A 113 -18.56 11.56 -5.68
N ALA A 114 -17.37 11.32 -5.05
CA ALA A 114 -16.93 9.97 -4.78
C ALA A 114 -17.86 9.34 -3.71
N PRO A 115 -18.56 8.24 -4.04
CA PRO A 115 -19.43 7.58 -3.08
C PRO A 115 -18.56 6.77 -2.11
N MET A 116 -18.60 7.12 -0.83
CA MET A 116 -17.93 6.29 0.18
C MET A 116 -18.62 4.92 0.24
N PRO A 117 -17.86 3.83 0.37
CA PRO A 117 -18.40 2.51 0.64
C PRO A 117 -19.29 2.49 1.88
N ASP A 118 -20.39 1.73 1.83
CA ASP A 118 -21.21 1.51 3.02
C ASP A 118 -20.44 0.60 3.99
N ALA A 119 -19.88 1.20 5.03
CA ALA A 119 -19.08 0.53 6.04
C ALA A 119 -19.42 1.07 7.42
N PRO A 120 -19.57 0.21 8.44
CA PRO A 120 -19.70 0.65 9.83
C PRO A 120 -18.48 1.48 10.25
N THR A 121 -18.66 2.37 11.21
CA THR A 121 -17.53 3.13 11.77
C THR A 121 -16.56 2.21 12.52
N PRO A 122 -15.25 2.55 12.56
CA PRO A 122 -14.26 1.68 13.22
C PRO A 122 -14.55 1.43 14.71
N SER A 123 -15.18 2.38 15.41
CA SER A 123 -15.54 2.22 16.82
C SER A 123 -16.63 1.16 17.06
N GLY A 124 -17.41 0.82 16.04
CA GLY A 124 -18.46 -0.19 16.11
C GLY A 124 -18.02 -1.60 15.74
N LEU A 125 -16.75 -1.80 15.37
CA LEU A 125 -16.22 -3.06 14.90
C LEU A 125 -15.16 -3.61 15.88
N PRO A 126 -15.13 -4.94 16.11
CA PRO A 126 -14.02 -5.57 16.81
C PRO A 126 -12.74 -5.51 15.97
N SER A 127 -11.60 -5.50 16.63
CA SER A 127 -10.30 -5.65 15.94
C SER A 127 -10.06 -7.10 15.53
N THR A 128 -9.20 -7.31 14.52
CA THR A 128 -8.75 -8.65 14.15
C THR A 128 -8.14 -9.39 15.34
N GLU A 129 -7.50 -8.68 16.28
CA GLU A 129 -6.93 -9.25 17.50
C GLU A 129 -7.98 -9.78 18.47
N GLU A 130 -9.21 -9.21 18.46
CA GLU A 130 -10.35 -9.67 19.25
C GLU A 130 -11.12 -10.80 18.57
N LEU A 131 -11.02 -10.90 17.25
CA LEU A 131 -11.75 -11.88 16.43
C LEU A 131 -11.03 -13.22 16.26
N THR A 132 -9.74 -13.29 16.52
CA THR A 132 -8.96 -14.51 16.32
C THR A 132 -8.15 -14.88 17.55
N ASP A 133 -8.11 -16.19 17.84
CA ASP A 133 -7.22 -16.79 18.86
C ASP A 133 -5.79 -16.98 18.34
N GLU A 134 -5.50 -16.66 17.07
CA GLU A 134 -4.17 -16.86 16.50
C GLU A 134 -3.17 -15.91 17.18
N PRO A 135 -2.10 -16.45 17.78
CA PRO A 135 -1.10 -15.64 18.44
C PRO A 135 -0.38 -14.73 17.43
N ARG A 136 -0.06 -13.50 17.81
CA ARG A 136 0.65 -12.51 16.99
C ARG A 136 1.92 -13.08 16.33
N SER A 137 2.62 -13.99 16.99
CA SER A 137 3.84 -14.62 16.48
C SER A 137 3.64 -15.51 15.25
N LYS A 138 2.41 -15.85 14.91
CA LYS A 138 2.07 -16.62 13.69
C LYS A 138 1.58 -15.74 12.53
N ARG A 139 1.36 -14.44 12.78
CA ARG A 139 0.96 -13.49 11.74
C ARG A 139 2.21 -12.89 11.11
N TYR A 140 2.09 -12.42 9.90
CA TYR A 140 3.10 -11.59 9.27
C TYR A 140 3.38 -10.36 10.15
N SER A 141 4.65 -9.95 10.25
CA SER A 141 5.07 -8.80 11.07
C SER A 141 4.34 -7.52 10.68
N PHE A 142 4.00 -7.34 9.40
CA PHE A 142 3.16 -6.25 8.90
C PHE A 142 1.95 -5.95 9.79
N PHE A 143 1.20 -6.98 10.20
CA PHE A 143 -0.01 -6.81 11.02
C PHE A 143 0.26 -6.40 12.47
N THR A 144 1.52 -6.34 12.89
CA THR A 144 1.88 -5.74 14.18
C THR A 144 1.94 -4.22 14.13
N ASN A 145 2.15 -3.66 12.92
CA ASN A 145 2.28 -2.22 12.66
C ASN A 145 0.95 -1.52 12.43
N VAL A 146 -0.14 -2.27 12.43
CA VAL A 146 -1.49 -1.74 12.24
C VAL A 146 -2.47 -2.37 13.22
N GLU A 147 -3.50 -1.63 13.60
CA GLU A 147 -4.73 -2.18 14.14
C GLU A 147 -5.71 -2.29 12.98
N GLU A 148 -6.20 -3.50 12.73
CA GLU A 148 -7.18 -3.75 11.69
C GLU A 148 -8.54 -4.06 12.31
N ARG A 149 -9.60 -3.47 11.73
CA ARG A 149 -10.99 -3.73 12.05
C ARG A 149 -11.77 -4.06 10.77
N PRO A 150 -11.92 -5.34 10.44
CA PRO A 150 -12.58 -5.77 9.22
C PRO A 150 -14.08 -5.43 9.23
N THR A 151 -14.61 -4.98 8.10
CA THR A 151 -16.05 -4.71 7.96
C THR A 151 -16.86 -6.00 7.83
N SER A 152 -16.22 -7.09 7.45
CA SER A 152 -16.77 -8.45 7.46
C SER A 152 -15.67 -9.43 7.87
N TRP A 153 -16.02 -10.39 8.73
CA TRP A 153 -15.07 -11.37 9.24
C TRP A 153 -15.34 -12.76 8.63
N ILE A 154 -14.27 -13.51 8.39
CA ILE A 154 -14.29 -14.90 7.94
C ILE A 154 -13.51 -15.70 8.97
N ASP A 155 -14.23 -16.48 9.80
CA ASP A 155 -13.62 -17.30 10.86
C ASP A 155 -12.75 -18.43 10.29
N ASP A 156 -13.24 -19.06 9.24
CA ASP A 156 -12.60 -20.23 8.62
C ASP A 156 -12.38 -19.98 7.13
N TRP A 157 -11.15 -19.59 6.78
CA TRP A 157 -10.77 -19.37 5.39
C TRP A 157 -10.69 -20.66 4.57
N GLU A 158 -10.51 -21.81 5.21
CA GLU A 158 -10.44 -23.11 4.51
C GLU A 158 -11.81 -23.59 4.07
N HIS A 159 -12.84 -23.40 4.89
CA HIS A 159 -14.19 -23.88 4.61
C HIS A 159 -15.20 -22.76 4.27
N ARG A 160 -14.67 -21.59 3.89
CA ARG A 160 -15.52 -20.44 3.54
C ARG A 160 -16.38 -20.71 2.32
N GLU A 161 -17.57 -20.14 2.31
CA GLU A 161 -18.39 -20.05 1.12
C GLU A 161 -17.83 -18.98 0.17
N PRO A 162 -17.78 -19.25 -1.16
CA PRO A 162 -17.42 -18.23 -2.13
C PRO A 162 -18.32 -17.00 -2.04
N GLY A 163 -17.74 -15.82 -2.13
CA GLY A 163 -18.45 -14.55 -2.06
C GLY A 163 -17.94 -13.56 -3.08
N GLU A 164 -18.46 -12.32 -3.01
CA GLU A 164 -17.99 -11.24 -3.85
C GLU A 164 -16.48 -11.03 -3.61
N PRO A 165 -15.66 -10.89 -4.68
CA PRO A 165 -14.22 -10.65 -4.56
C PRO A 165 -13.93 -9.21 -4.10
N ARG A 166 -14.33 -8.91 -2.88
CA ARG A 166 -14.19 -7.61 -2.23
C ARG A 166 -13.86 -7.78 -0.76
N MET A 167 -12.95 -6.95 -0.28
CA MET A 167 -12.59 -6.82 1.13
C MET A 167 -12.54 -5.34 1.51
N ALA A 168 -13.02 -5.04 2.71
CA ALA A 168 -12.86 -3.71 3.28
C ALA A 168 -12.52 -3.81 4.76
N SER A 169 -11.52 -3.04 5.18
CA SER A 169 -11.06 -2.99 6.57
C SER A 169 -10.63 -1.59 6.96
N TRP A 170 -10.90 -1.20 8.20
CA TRP A 170 -10.33 -0.03 8.81
C TRP A 170 -8.96 -0.34 9.37
N PHE A 171 -8.01 0.56 9.13
CA PHE A 171 -6.64 0.45 9.62
C PHE A 171 -6.24 1.68 10.41
N ARG A 172 -5.56 1.47 11.52
CA ARG A 172 -4.88 2.49 12.30
C ARG A 172 -3.42 2.08 12.45
N PHE A 173 -2.51 2.90 11.96
CA PHE A 173 -1.08 2.63 12.05
C PHE A 173 -0.56 2.69 13.49
N ARG A 174 0.48 1.93 13.78
CA ARG A 174 1.17 1.83 15.07
C ARG A 174 2.69 1.94 14.83
N PRO A 175 3.45 2.47 15.79
CA PRO A 175 3.04 3.06 17.06
C PRO A 175 2.41 4.45 16.89
N VAL A 176 2.60 5.08 15.70
CA VAL A 176 2.10 6.43 15.37
C VAL A 176 0.98 6.31 14.33
N ALA A 177 -0.17 6.92 14.62
CA ALA A 177 -1.36 6.84 13.76
C ALA A 177 -1.50 8.03 12.79
N THR A 178 -0.87 9.17 13.11
CA THR A 178 -1.01 10.45 12.40
C THR A 178 0.36 11.04 12.11
N PHE A 179 0.50 11.75 10.98
CA PHE A 179 1.79 12.28 10.53
C PHE A 179 1.63 13.67 9.90
N ASP A 180 2.29 14.68 10.47
CA ASP A 180 2.33 16.06 9.92
C ASP A 180 3.04 16.12 8.56
N ASP A 181 3.99 15.24 8.30
CA ASP A 181 4.66 15.10 7.01
C ASP A 181 3.68 14.48 5.99
N LEU A 182 3.25 15.29 5.01
CA LEU A 182 2.30 14.86 3.96
C LEU A 182 2.79 13.67 3.13
N VAL A 183 4.10 13.49 3.02
CA VAL A 183 4.67 12.36 2.28
C VAL A 183 4.56 11.08 3.10
N VAL A 184 4.81 11.15 4.41
CA VAL A 184 4.58 10.01 5.32
C VAL A 184 3.10 9.69 5.41
N ASP A 185 2.24 10.71 5.46
CA ASP A 185 0.78 10.53 5.40
C ASP A 185 0.34 9.80 4.11
N ALA A 186 0.92 10.17 2.96
CA ALA A 186 0.68 9.48 1.68
C ALA A 186 1.15 8.02 1.69
N CYS A 187 2.23 7.69 2.43
CA CYS A 187 2.73 6.33 2.56
C CYS A 187 1.69 5.40 3.23
N ARG A 188 0.86 5.90 4.14
CA ARG A 188 -0.26 5.11 4.70
C ARG A 188 -1.19 4.61 3.59
N SER A 189 -1.55 5.52 2.67
CA SER A 189 -2.39 5.15 1.53
C SER A 189 -1.70 4.16 0.58
N LEU A 190 -0.40 4.32 0.27
CA LEU A 190 0.35 3.39 -0.57
C LEU A 190 0.34 1.98 0.00
N ILE A 191 0.60 1.84 1.29
CA ILE A 191 0.61 0.54 1.97
C ILE A 191 -0.77 -0.10 1.91
N LEU A 192 -1.83 0.66 2.20
CA LEU A 192 -3.20 0.13 2.21
C LEU A 192 -3.72 -0.19 0.80
N MET A 193 -3.13 0.38 -0.25
CA MET A 193 -3.45 0.08 -1.64
C MET A 193 -2.84 -1.24 -2.16
N ASP A 194 -1.97 -1.90 -1.38
CA ASP A 194 -1.31 -3.18 -1.71
C ASP A 194 -1.50 -4.20 -0.56
N THR A 195 -2.61 -4.14 0.15
CA THR A 195 -2.82 -4.97 1.36
C THR A 195 -3.95 -5.99 1.20
N LEU A 196 -5.05 -5.63 0.57
CA LEU A 196 -6.27 -6.45 0.55
C LEU A 196 -6.60 -7.08 -0.81
N GLU A 197 -5.82 -6.88 -1.86
CA GLU A 197 -6.12 -7.33 -3.21
C GLU A 197 -6.15 -8.86 -3.31
N TRP A 198 -5.12 -9.53 -2.76
CA TRP A 198 -5.10 -10.99 -2.73
C TRP A 198 -6.21 -11.58 -1.87
N PRO A 199 -6.46 -11.14 -0.63
CA PRO A 199 -7.62 -11.57 0.15
C PRO A 199 -8.95 -11.35 -0.58
N ALA A 200 -9.13 -10.21 -1.26
CA ALA A 200 -10.32 -9.93 -2.04
C ALA A 200 -10.50 -10.95 -3.19
N ALA A 201 -9.44 -11.26 -3.94
CA ALA A 201 -9.48 -12.26 -5.00
C ALA A 201 -9.83 -13.65 -4.46
N VAL A 202 -9.21 -14.05 -3.34
CA VAL A 202 -9.41 -15.35 -2.70
C VAL A 202 -10.85 -15.53 -2.20
N ARG A 203 -11.57 -14.45 -1.90
CA ARG A 203 -12.98 -14.47 -1.50
C ARG A 203 -13.91 -15.15 -2.49
N ALA A 204 -13.58 -15.14 -3.78
CA ALA A 204 -14.40 -15.75 -4.83
C ALA A 204 -14.31 -17.30 -4.85
N TYR A 205 -13.47 -17.90 -4.01
CA TYR A 205 -13.20 -19.33 -4.03
C TYR A 205 -13.36 -19.94 -2.63
N SER A 206 -13.64 -21.25 -2.57
CA SER A 206 -13.58 -22.06 -1.35
C SER A 206 -12.24 -22.80 -1.26
N GLY A 207 -11.89 -23.25 -0.07
CA GLY A 207 -10.71 -24.08 0.19
C GLY A 207 -9.38 -23.36 0.05
N GLN A 208 -8.30 -24.12 0.18
CA GLN A 208 -6.96 -23.64 -0.05
C GLN A 208 -6.68 -23.54 -1.56
N LEU A 209 -6.10 -22.44 -1.98
CA LEU A 209 -5.72 -22.25 -3.37
C LEU A 209 -4.26 -22.68 -3.58
N PRO A 210 -3.97 -23.40 -4.70
CA PRO A 210 -2.60 -23.80 -5.04
C PRO A 210 -1.77 -22.63 -5.62
N TRP A 211 -2.20 -21.39 -5.39
CA TRP A 211 -1.63 -20.18 -5.98
C TRP A 211 -1.29 -19.14 -4.94
N VAL A 212 -0.24 -18.38 -5.22
CA VAL A 212 0.04 -17.06 -4.68
C VAL A 212 0.08 -16.06 -5.84
N ALA A 213 -0.19 -14.80 -5.60
CA ALA A 213 -0.20 -13.81 -6.67
C ALA A 213 0.52 -12.53 -6.23
N PRO A 214 1.85 -12.47 -6.42
CA PRO A 214 2.59 -11.23 -6.21
C PRO A 214 2.18 -10.17 -7.21
N SER A 215 2.21 -8.91 -6.79
CA SER A 215 1.92 -7.73 -7.59
C SER A 215 2.97 -7.55 -8.70
N LEU A 216 2.53 -7.23 -9.91
CA LEU A 216 3.38 -6.82 -11.02
C LEU A 216 3.62 -5.31 -11.01
N ASP A 217 2.59 -4.56 -10.68
CA ASP A 217 2.60 -3.09 -10.62
C ASP A 217 1.73 -2.58 -9.49
N LEU A 218 1.84 -1.28 -9.21
CA LEU A 218 0.94 -0.54 -8.34
C LEU A 218 0.78 0.87 -8.93
N SER A 219 -0.46 1.32 -9.08
CA SER A 219 -0.77 2.67 -9.57
C SER A 219 -1.72 3.37 -8.64
N VAL A 220 -1.30 4.52 -8.11
CA VAL A 220 -2.06 5.29 -7.10
C VAL A 220 -2.20 6.75 -7.52
N ARG A 221 -3.39 7.30 -7.34
CA ARG A 221 -3.71 8.74 -7.43
C ARG A 221 -4.04 9.24 -6.04
N PHE A 222 -3.35 10.28 -5.60
CA PHE A 222 -3.59 10.94 -4.32
C PHE A 222 -4.56 12.11 -4.53
N HIS A 223 -5.67 12.11 -3.83
CA HIS A 223 -6.72 13.12 -3.96
C HIS A 223 -6.68 14.13 -2.83
N ARG A 224 -6.50 13.63 -1.59
CA ARG A 224 -6.50 14.43 -0.36
C ARG A 224 -5.51 13.89 0.65
N PHE A 225 -5.19 14.74 1.61
CA PHE A 225 -4.36 14.43 2.76
C PHE A 225 -5.13 14.81 4.01
N GLU A 226 -5.22 13.91 4.96
CA GLU A 226 -5.84 14.12 6.27
C GLU A 226 -4.90 13.59 7.36
N PRO A 227 -3.78 14.32 7.61
CA PRO A 227 -2.72 13.87 8.52
C PRO A 227 -3.22 13.62 9.94
N ASP A 228 -4.26 14.32 10.39
CA ASP A 228 -4.85 14.15 11.73
C ASP A 228 -5.84 12.97 11.82
N CYS A 229 -6.15 12.30 10.72
CA CYS A 229 -7.08 11.18 10.69
C CYS A 229 -6.36 9.88 11.06
N GLU A 230 -6.70 9.29 12.22
CA GLU A 230 -6.08 8.04 12.69
C GLU A 230 -6.56 6.81 11.89
N TRP A 231 -7.85 6.75 11.55
CA TRP A 231 -8.47 5.60 10.93
C TRP A 231 -8.67 5.79 9.43
N LEU A 232 -8.15 4.85 8.65
CA LEU A 232 -8.29 4.80 7.21
C LEU A 232 -9.00 3.51 6.81
N LEU A 233 -10.02 3.62 5.95
CA LEU A 233 -10.69 2.47 5.34
C LEU A 233 -9.98 2.14 4.02
N SER A 234 -9.47 0.93 3.89
CA SER A 234 -9.13 0.34 2.59
C SER A 234 -10.34 -0.45 2.10
N ASP A 235 -10.82 -0.12 0.90
CA ASP A 235 -11.88 -0.85 0.19
C ASP A 235 -11.33 -1.33 -1.15
N THR A 236 -11.28 -2.65 -1.30
CA THR A 236 -10.57 -3.32 -2.39
C THR A 236 -11.46 -4.34 -3.07
N THR A 237 -11.42 -4.36 -4.39
CA THR A 237 -12.10 -5.35 -5.25
C THR A 237 -11.10 -6.01 -6.18
N ALA A 238 -11.28 -7.31 -6.43
CA ALA A 238 -10.54 -8.10 -7.42
C ALA A 238 -11.53 -8.74 -8.39
N ALA A 239 -12.28 -7.90 -9.10
CA ALA A 239 -13.46 -8.29 -9.86
C ALA A 239 -13.17 -9.24 -11.03
N ILE A 240 -11.94 -9.29 -11.53
CA ILE A 240 -11.56 -10.12 -12.67
C ILE A 240 -10.28 -10.88 -12.35
N ALA A 241 -10.35 -12.22 -12.50
CA ALA A 241 -9.20 -13.09 -12.53
C ALA A 241 -9.31 -13.98 -13.76
N THR A 242 -8.36 -13.87 -14.69
CA THR A 242 -8.34 -14.61 -15.96
C THR A 242 -6.91 -14.76 -16.47
N ASP A 243 -6.63 -15.88 -17.13
CA ASP A 243 -5.32 -16.17 -17.75
C ASP A 243 -4.11 -16.00 -16.79
N GLY A 244 -4.33 -16.27 -15.50
CA GLY A 244 -3.31 -16.14 -14.46
C GLY A 244 -3.12 -14.72 -13.96
N LEU A 245 -3.82 -13.72 -14.49
CA LEU A 245 -3.82 -12.34 -14.01
C LEU A 245 -5.01 -12.08 -13.10
N ILE A 246 -4.79 -11.22 -12.10
CA ILE A 246 -5.83 -10.72 -11.21
C ILE A 246 -5.73 -9.19 -11.22
N GLY A 247 -6.84 -8.53 -11.63
CA GLY A 247 -6.94 -7.06 -11.59
C GLY A 247 -7.54 -6.60 -10.27
N GLY A 248 -6.73 -5.95 -9.45
CA GLY A 248 -7.15 -5.30 -8.21
C GLY A 248 -7.47 -3.82 -8.41
N ALA A 249 -8.54 -3.34 -7.76
CA ALA A 249 -8.86 -1.93 -7.65
C ALA A 249 -9.11 -1.59 -6.18
N ALA A 250 -8.44 -0.56 -5.69
CA ALA A 250 -8.53 -0.15 -4.29
C ALA A 250 -8.82 1.34 -4.14
N SER A 251 -9.41 1.69 -3.02
CA SER A 251 -9.61 3.06 -2.58
C SER A 251 -9.37 3.20 -1.08
N VAL A 252 -8.73 4.30 -0.69
CA VAL A 252 -8.44 4.61 0.71
C VAL A 252 -9.26 5.83 1.13
N TRP A 253 -10.03 5.67 2.18
CA TRP A 253 -10.95 6.68 2.71
C TRP A 253 -10.59 7.05 4.15
N SER A 254 -10.81 8.30 4.51
CA SER A 254 -10.71 8.72 5.90
C SER A 254 -12.00 8.42 6.68
N ALA A 255 -11.90 8.38 8.00
CA ALA A 255 -13.06 8.26 8.88
C ALA A 255 -14.01 9.49 8.79
N THR A 256 -13.61 10.56 8.10
CA THR A 256 -14.45 11.74 7.80
C THR A 256 -15.15 11.63 6.44
N ASN A 257 -15.19 10.45 5.83
CA ASN A 257 -15.83 10.13 4.55
C ASN A 257 -15.20 10.84 3.35
N ARG A 258 -13.89 10.99 3.33
CA ARG A 258 -13.16 11.60 2.22
C ARG A 258 -12.28 10.59 1.51
N LEU A 259 -12.36 10.57 0.18
CA LEU A 259 -11.45 9.77 -0.65
C LEU A 259 -10.05 10.39 -0.60
N LEU A 260 -9.07 9.65 -0.04
CA LEU A 260 -7.68 10.07 0.06
C LEU A 260 -6.87 9.61 -1.15
N ALA A 261 -7.01 8.34 -1.52
CA ALA A 261 -6.30 7.75 -2.66
C ALA A 261 -7.18 6.72 -3.38
N SER A 262 -6.92 6.52 -4.67
CA SER A 262 -7.53 5.47 -5.47
C SER A 262 -6.55 4.94 -6.53
N GLY A 263 -6.74 3.70 -6.92
CA GLY A 263 -5.89 3.05 -7.92
C GLY A 263 -6.09 1.56 -7.97
N GLY A 264 -5.01 0.82 -8.07
CA GLY A 264 -5.03 -0.64 -8.08
C GLY A 264 -3.74 -1.21 -8.64
N GLU A 265 -3.76 -2.51 -8.83
CA GLU A 265 -2.62 -3.30 -9.24
C GLU A 265 -3.02 -4.47 -10.13
N GLN A 266 -2.04 -5.00 -10.86
CA GLN A 266 -2.12 -6.31 -11.51
C GLN A 266 -1.27 -7.30 -10.73
N MET A 267 -1.84 -8.45 -10.39
CA MET A 267 -1.15 -9.56 -9.77
C MET A 267 -1.03 -10.72 -10.75
N LEU A 268 0.03 -11.52 -10.62
CA LEU A 268 0.26 -12.71 -11.44
C LEU A 268 0.28 -13.96 -10.58
N CYS A 269 -0.68 -14.87 -10.84
CA CYS A 269 -0.74 -16.18 -10.19
C CYS A 269 0.52 -17.00 -10.43
N ARG A 270 1.09 -17.53 -9.35
CA ARG A 270 2.19 -18.50 -9.38
C ARG A 270 1.82 -19.68 -8.51
N PRO A 271 2.20 -20.92 -8.88
CA PRO A 271 2.02 -22.06 -8.00
C PRO A 271 2.68 -21.83 -6.64
N VAL A 272 2.00 -22.25 -5.58
CA VAL A 272 2.61 -22.27 -4.25
C VAL A 272 3.83 -23.18 -4.32
N PRO A 273 5.01 -22.75 -3.86
CA PRO A 273 6.19 -23.60 -3.81
C PRO A 273 5.88 -24.86 -2.96
N PRO A 274 6.38 -26.04 -3.34
CA PRO A 274 6.25 -27.22 -2.49
C PRO A 274 6.90 -26.93 -1.13
N PRO A 275 6.36 -27.45 -0.02
CA PRO A 275 7.00 -27.30 1.28
C PRO A 275 8.43 -27.87 1.22
N ALA A 276 9.37 -27.11 1.80
CA ALA A 276 10.79 -27.45 1.84
C ALA A 276 11.06 -28.69 2.72
#